data_3360f672f4e9e59a61b362c97ff125b3
#
_entry.id   3360f672f4e9e59a61b362c97ff125b3
#
_cell.length_a   1.000
_cell.length_b   1.000
_cell.length_c   1.000
_cell.angle_alpha   90.00
_cell.angle_beta   90.00
_cell.angle_gamma   90.00
#
_symmetry.space_group_name_H-M   'P 1'
#
loop_
_entity.id
_entity.type
_entity.pdbx_description
1 polymer ?
#
loop_
_entity_poly.entity_id
_entity_poly.type
_entity_poly.pdbx_seq_one_letter_code
_entity_poly.pdbx_strand_id
1 'polypeptide(L)'
;MSGYKFLLKKQCKKARTGIIKTSLGDIKTPAFMPVATQGAVKSTPINIIEEIGYEMILSNTYHNILRPGLKTIKKFKNLSKFMDWNKPILTDSGGFQVMSLSKLRKISKKGVIFQSHIDGSSHELTPENVVETQNIIGSNIQMVLDECTPFPSTHNDAEKSMKLSLEWAERARNTYLNSKNRSDAQFGIVQGSTYEDLRIKSAEETINIDFDGYAVGGLAVGEGHDKMIKVLNYTVPMLPDEKVRYLMGVGRPENIIEAISEGIDIFDCVIPTREGRHGHAYCKSGTLNLKNKIFEDDKKPLDENSNFSFSKRYSRGYIHHLIKSKEPLGGLIISCHNLNYYKNFMNDIRLSIENDSFEDFKKDFYFNRDSS
;
A
#
# COMPACT_ATOMS: atom_id res chain seq x y z
N MET A 1 -7.75 -18.17 -18.99
CA MET A 1 -6.69 -18.41 -18.00
C MET A 1 -6.34 -17.05 -17.43
N SER A 2 -6.23 -16.91 -16.10
CA SER A 2 -5.83 -15.63 -15.49
C SER A 2 -4.43 -15.26 -15.99
N GLY A 3 -4.23 -14.02 -16.42
CA GLY A 3 -2.92 -13.53 -16.85
C GLY A 3 -1.94 -13.33 -15.70
N TYR A 4 -2.35 -13.63 -14.44
CA TYR A 4 -1.53 -13.43 -13.25
C TYR A 4 -0.47 -14.52 -13.06
N LYS A 5 0.76 -14.09 -12.84
CA LYS A 5 1.88 -14.95 -12.44
C LYS A 5 2.93 -14.13 -11.70
N PHE A 6 3.52 -14.66 -10.64
CA PHE A 6 4.72 -14.12 -10.04
C PHE A 6 5.95 -14.89 -10.54
N LEU A 7 6.97 -14.16 -10.97
CA LEU A 7 8.25 -14.70 -11.45
C LEU A 7 9.35 -14.17 -10.56
N LEU A 8 9.81 -14.96 -9.59
CA LEU A 8 11.00 -14.65 -8.80
C LEU A 8 12.22 -14.60 -9.74
N LYS A 9 13.03 -13.54 -9.67
CA LYS A 9 14.17 -13.31 -10.56
C LYS A 9 15.51 -13.49 -9.84
N LYS A 10 15.66 -12.85 -8.70
CA LYS A 10 16.91 -12.86 -7.94
C LYS A 10 16.58 -12.78 -6.44
N GLN A 11 17.45 -13.36 -5.65
CA GLN A 11 17.39 -13.29 -4.19
C GLN A 11 18.78 -12.96 -3.63
N CYS A 12 18.85 -12.00 -2.70
CA CYS A 12 20.01 -11.63 -1.92
C CYS A 12 19.65 -11.78 -0.45
N LYS A 13 20.11 -12.85 0.22
CA LYS A 13 19.59 -13.34 1.50
C LYS A 13 18.07 -13.55 1.42
N LYS A 14 17.25 -12.85 2.25
CA LYS A 14 15.80 -12.90 2.17
C LYS A 14 15.20 -11.85 1.22
N ALA A 15 15.94 -10.76 0.93
CA ALA A 15 15.51 -9.73 -0.03
C ALA A 15 15.46 -10.31 -1.44
N ARG A 16 14.39 -9.99 -2.19
CA ARG A 16 14.15 -10.63 -3.48
C ARG A 16 13.61 -9.68 -4.53
N THR A 17 13.94 -9.91 -5.80
CA THR A 17 13.35 -9.24 -6.95
C THR A 17 12.53 -10.18 -7.79
N GLY A 18 11.49 -9.68 -8.41
CA GLY A 18 10.61 -10.46 -9.28
C GLY A 18 9.78 -9.61 -10.22
N ILE A 19 8.88 -10.27 -10.93
CA ILE A 19 7.91 -9.65 -11.82
C ILE A 19 6.53 -10.24 -11.52
N ILE A 20 5.57 -9.38 -11.19
CA ILE A 20 4.15 -9.72 -11.16
C ILE A 20 3.60 -9.45 -12.56
N LYS A 21 3.12 -10.50 -13.23
CA LYS A 21 2.40 -10.38 -14.50
C LYS A 21 0.91 -10.22 -14.24
N THR A 22 0.28 -9.28 -14.95
CA THR A 22 -1.16 -9.07 -14.94
C THR A 22 -1.69 -8.88 -16.36
N SER A 23 -3.00 -8.86 -16.52
CA SER A 23 -3.64 -8.58 -17.83
C SER A 23 -3.38 -7.17 -18.36
N LEU A 24 -2.98 -6.21 -17.49
CA LEU A 24 -2.72 -4.81 -17.85
C LEU A 24 -1.23 -4.40 -17.80
N GLY A 25 -0.34 -5.36 -17.61
CA GLY A 25 1.11 -5.13 -17.63
C GLY A 25 1.86 -5.78 -16.48
N ASP A 26 3.16 -5.67 -16.55
CA ASP A 26 4.11 -6.27 -15.62
C ASP A 26 4.50 -5.25 -14.53
N ILE A 27 4.63 -5.71 -13.28
CA ILE A 27 5.08 -4.91 -12.14
C ILE A 27 6.39 -5.51 -11.62
N LYS A 28 7.45 -4.70 -11.60
CA LYS A 28 8.74 -5.09 -11.04
C LYS A 28 8.71 -4.98 -9.50
N THR A 29 9.13 -6.02 -8.80
CA THR A 29 9.22 -6.05 -7.33
C THR A 29 10.67 -6.00 -6.86
N PRO A 30 10.95 -5.41 -5.67
CA PRO A 30 10.02 -4.76 -4.77
C PRO A 30 9.35 -3.53 -5.37
N ALA A 31 8.07 -3.28 -5.03
CA ALA A 31 7.31 -2.16 -5.55
C ALA A 31 6.54 -1.41 -4.45
N PHE A 32 6.42 -0.10 -4.62
CA PHE A 32 5.56 0.75 -3.81
C PHE A 32 4.37 1.24 -4.62
N MET A 33 3.17 1.15 -4.07
CA MET A 33 1.93 1.57 -4.71
C MET A 33 1.46 2.92 -4.15
N PRO A 34 1.37 3.98 -4.97
CA PRO A 34 0.65 5.19 -4.58
C PRO A 34 -0.82 4.88 -4.32
N VAL A 35 -1.39 5.50 -3.27
CA VAL A 35 -2.77 5.27 -2.88
C VAL A 35 -3.71 6.26 -3.55
N ALA A 36 -4.54 5.75 -4.45
CA ALA A 36 -5.61 6.49 -5.13
C ALA A 36 -6.95 6.32 -4.37
N THR A 37 -7.08 6.97 -3.21
CA THR A 37 -8.14 6.75 -2.23
C THR A 37 -9.55 6.81 -2.82
N GLN A 38 -9.87 7.84 -3.58
CA GLN A 38 -11.19 8.09 -4.22
C GLN A 38 -11.04 8.21 -5.73
N GLY A 39 -10.33 7.27 -6.35
CA GLY A 39 -10.01 7.37 -7.77
C GLY A 39 -9.02 8.51 -8.08
N ALA A 40 -8.20 8.92 -7.11
CA ALA A 40 -7.16 9.92 -7.32
C ALA A 40 -6.03 9.77 -6.30
N VAL A 41 -4.80 9.80 -6.75
CA VAL A 41 -3.62 10.00 -5.90
C VAL A 41 -3.63 11.45 -5.45
N LYS A 42 -3.80 11.69 -4.14
CA LYS A 42 -4.05 13.04 -3.62
C LYS A 42 -2.96 14.03 -4.02
N SER A 43 -3.38 15.19 -4.54
CA SER A 43 -2.52 16.28 -5.01
C SER A 43 -1.55 15.91 -6.13
N THR A 44 -1.84 14.85 -6.90
CA THR A 44 -0.98 14.42 -8.00
C THR A 44 -1.84 14.02 -9.20
N PRO A 45 -1.72 14.71 -10.36
CA PRO A 45 -2.39 14.32 -11.59
C PRO A 45 -1.93 12.94 -12.08
N ILE A 46 -2.81 12.20 -12.74
CA ILE A 46 -2.53 10.82 -13.14
C ILE A 46 -1.37 10.71 -14.16
N ASN A 47 -1.27 11.66 -15.07
CA ASN A 47 -0.17 11.73 -16.03
C ASN A 47 1.20 11.89 -15.34
N ILE A 48 1.27 12.55 -14.19
CA ILE A 48 2.51 12.65 -13.40
C ILE A 48 2.86 11.30 -12.77
N ILE A 49 1.88 10.52 -12.33
CA ILE A 49 2.10 9.15 -11.83
C ILE A 49 2.69 8.27 -12.95
N GLU A 50 2.21 8.44 -14.18
CA GLU A 50 2.71 7.75 -15.36
C GLU A 50 4.12 8.20 -15.74
N GLU A 51 4.41 9.52 -15.74
CA GLU A 51 5.72 10.11 -16.01
C GLU A 51 6.78 9.61 -15.01
N ILE A 52 6.45 9.53 -13.71
CA ILE A 52 7.31 8.96 -12.68
C ILE A 52 7.59 7.47 -12.95
N GLY A 53 6.72 6.79 -13.70
CA GLY A 53 6.87 5.40 -14.12
C GLY A 53 6.29 4.39 -13.14
N TYR A 54 5.27 4.74 -12.37
CA TYR A 54 4.54 3.76 -11.56
C TYR A 54 3.82 2.75 -12.45
N GLU A 55 3.93 1.48 -12.06
CA GLU A 55 3.38 0.33 -12.81
C GLU A 55 2.04 -0.14 -12.23
N MET A 56 1.75 0.21 -10.97
CA MET A 56 0.51 -0.15 -10.26
C MET A 56 0.18 0.93 -9.22
N ILE A 57 -1.11 1.10 -8.96
CA ILE A 57 -1.64 1.93 -7.87
C ILE A 57 -2.56 1.10 -6.97
N LEU A 58 -2.76 1.56 -5.73
CA LEU A 58 -3.80 1.02 -4.86
C LEU A 58 -5.01 1.93 -4.85
N SER A 59 -6.22 1.36 -4.85
CA SER A 59 -7.46 2.12 -4.64
C SER A 59 -8.32 1.49 -3.54
N ASN A 60 -8.98 2.34 -2.74
CA ASN A 60 -9.72 1.87 -1.56
C ASN A 60 -11.18 1.57 -1.92
N THR A 61 -11.59 0.32 -1.74
CA THR A 61 -12.95 -0.15 -2.00
C THR A 61 -14.00 0.62 -1.20
N TYR A 62 -13.77 0.81 0.11
CA TYR A 62 -14.66 1.60 0.98
C TYR A 62 -14.97 2.99 0.41
N HIS A 63 -13.94 3.72 0.02
CA HIS A 63 -14.10 5.07 -0.49
C HIS A 63 -14.83 5.09 -1.84
N ASN A 64 -14.54 4.15 -2.73
CA ASN A 64 -15.18 4.05 -4.03
C ASN A 64 -16.65 3.65 -3.96
N ILE A 65 -17.06 2.86 -2.96
CA ILE A 65 -18.47 2.56 -2.68
C ILE A 65 -19.23 3.85 -2.32
N LEU A 66 -18.64 4.69 -1.46
CA LEU A 66 -19.28 5.92 -0.99
C LEU A 66 -19.24 7.03 -2.05
N ARG A 67 -18.08 7.25 -2.67
CA ARG A 67 -17.85 8.25 -3.73
C ARG A 67 -16.76 7.79 -4.70
N PRO A 68 -17.03 7.77 -6.01
CA PRO A 68 -18.21 8.27 -6.72
C PRO A 68 -19.44 7.34 -6.64
N GLY A 69 -19.31 6.16 -6.02
CA GLY A 69 -20.33 5.13 -5.94
C GLY A 69 -20.28 4.15 -7.13
N LEU A 70 -20.63 2.90 -6.86
CA LEU A 70 -20.53 1.81 -7.87
C LEU A 70 -21.39 2.05 -9.11
N LYS A 71 -22.54 2.73 -8.97
CA LYS A 71 -23.41 3.11 -10.10
C LYS A 71 -22.67 4.02 -11.09
N THR A 72 -21.91 4.98 -10.59
CA THR A 72 -21.10 5.87 -11.43
C THR A 72 -19.95 5.12 -12.08
N ILE A 73 -19.20 4.33 -11.32
CA ILE A 73 -18.08 3.53 -11.83
C ILE A 73 -18.54 2.61 -12.98
N LYS A 74 -19.70 1.93 -12.81
CA LYS A 74 -20.30 1.08 -13.87
C LYS A 74 -20.59 1.86 -15.16
N LYS A 75 -21.04 3.12 -15.08
CA LYS A 75 -21.30 3.95 -16.28
C LYS A 75 -20.03 4.23 -17.09
N PHE A 76 -18.87 4.28 -16.44
CA PHE A 76 -17.55 4.42 -17.06
C PHE A 76 -16.89 3.06 -17.35
N LYS A 77 -17.61 1.94 -17.22
CA LYS A 77 -17.16 0.55 -17.30
C LYS A 77 -16.42 0.08 -16.05
N ASN A 78 -15.43 0.81 -15.58
CA ASN A 78 -14.65 0.53 -14.37
C ASN A 78 -13.90 1.78 -13.88
N LEU A 79 -13.18 1.66 -12.76
CA LEU A 79 -12.42 2.75 -12.16
C LEU A 79 -11.25 3.20 -13.05
N SER A 80 -10.57 2.27 -13.73
CA SER A 80 -9.46 2.59 -14.65
C SER A 80 -9.91 3.57 -15.73
N LYS A 81 -11.06 3.32 -16.35
CA LYS A 81 -11.64 4.22 -17.36
C LYS A 81 -12.17 5.52 -16.78
N PHE A 82 -12.65 5.49 -15.53
CA PHE A 82 -13.08 6.69 -14.82
C PHE A 82 -11.92 7.63 -14.49
N MET A 83 -10.73 7.08 -14.17
CA MET A 83 -9.52 7.82 -13.80
C MET A 83 -8.60 8.12 -14.97
N ASP A 84 -8.82 7.51 -16.13
CA ASP A 84 -7.86 7.45 -17.25
C ASP A 84 -6.51 6.82 -16.87
N TRP A 85 -6.57 5.73 -16.08
CA TRP A 85 -5.40 4.94 -15.70
C TRP A 85 -5.41 3.59 -16.41
N ASN A 86 -4.41 3.32 -17.26
CA ASN A 86 -4.39 2.13 -18.12
C ASN A 86 -3.40 1.05 -17.67
N LYS A 87 -3.04 1.04 -16.38
CA LYS A 87 -2.15 0.04 -15.77
C LYS A 87 -2.87 -0.66 -14.60
N PRO A 88 -2.28 -1.70 -14.00
CA PRO A 88 -2.89 -2.46 -12.91
C PRO A 88 -3.35 -1.61 -11.72
N ILE A 89 -4.48 -2.03 -11.14
CA ILE A 89 -5.01 -1.53 -9.86
C ILE A 89 -5.10 -2.70 -8.89
N LEU A 90 -4.51 -2.54 -7.70
CA LEU A 90 -4.84 -3.35 -6.53
C LEU A 90 -5.90 -2.62 -5.72
N THR A 91 -6.94 -3.34 -5.27
CA THR A 91 -7.93 -2.77 -4.35
C THR A 91 -7.84 -3.47 -2.99
N ASP A 92 -7.89 -2.67 -1.92
CA ASP A 92 -8.14 -3.20 -0.59
C ASP A 92 -9.60 -3.69 -0.44
N SER A 93 -9.91 -4.34 0.67
CA SER A 93 -11.26 -4.81 0.96
C SER A 93 -12.19 -3.73 1.52
N GLY A 94 -11.64 -2.65 2.06
CA GLY A 94 -12.36 -1.63 2.83
C GLY A 94 -12.46 -1.93 4.33
N GLY A 95 -12.00 -3.09 4.82
CA GLY A 95 -12.06 -3.50 6.22
C GLY A 95 -11.39 -2.49 7.17
N PHE A 96 -10.16 -2.10 6.87
CA PHE A 96 -9.42 -1.11 7.66
C PHE A 96 -10.14 0.25 7.74
N GLN A 97 -10.72 0.74 6.64
CA GLN A 97 -11.42 2.03 6.62
C GLN A 97 -12.70 1.98 7.45
N VAL A 98 -13.43 0.87 7.43
CA VAL A 98 -14.57 0.67 8.33
C VAL A 98 -14.11 0.74 9.78
N MET A 99 -12.98 0.11 10.12
CA MET A 99 -12.41 0.15 11.47
C MET A 99 -12.01 1.56 11.90
N SER A 100 -11.35 2.31 11.02
CA SER A 100 -10.73 3.60 11.35
C SER A 100 -11.66 4.80 11.19
N LEU A 101 -12.66 4.76 10.28
CA LEU A 101 -13.48 5.92 9.92
C LEU A 101 -14.95 5.81 10.41
N SER A 102 -15.49 4.60 10.58
CA SER A 102 -16.85 4.42 11.01
C SER A 102 -16.96 4.39 12.54
N LYS A 103 -17.65 5.37 13.11
CA LYS A 103 -17.95 5.42 14.55
C LYS A 103 -19.00 4.37 14.97
N LEU A 104 -19.93 4.04 14.06
CA LEU A 104 -21.00 3.08 14.27
C LEU A 104 -20.81 1.91 13.30
N ARG A 105 -20.37 0.79 13.83
CA ARG A 105 -20.21 -0.46 13.10
C ARG A 105 -20.62 -1.66 13.93
N LYS A 106 -21.16 -2.66 13.25
CA LYS A 106 -21.50 -3.96 13.85
C LYS A 106 -20.84 -5.06 13.06
N ILE A 107 -19.93 -5.78 13.71
CA ILE A 107 -19.19 -6.91 13.13
C ILE A 107 -19.91 -8.21 13.54
N SER A 108 -19.99 -9.14 12.60
CA SER A 108 -20.58 -10.47 12.79
C SER A 108 -19.93 -11.47 11.84
N LYS A 109 -20.21 -12.76 11.99
CA LYS A 109 -19.79 -13.79 11.02
C LYS A 109 -20.26 -13.51 9.59
N LYS A 110 -21.39 -12.84 9.41
CA LYS A 110 -21.91 -12.47 8.10
C LYS A 110 -21.01 -11.45 7.39
N GLY A 111 -20.51 -10.49 8.13
CA GLY A 111 -19.74 -9.34 7.62
C GLY A 111 -19.82 -8.15 8.57
N VAL A 112 -19.66 -6.94 8.07
CA VAL A 112 -19.71 -5.71 8.83
C VAL A 112 -20.77 -4.75 8.28
N ILE A 113 -21.63 -4.26 9.16
CA ILE A 113 -22.57 -3.16 8.88
C ILE A 113 -21.97 -1.89 9.48
N PHE A 114 -21.93 -0.81 8.68
CA PHE A 114 -21.37 0.46 9.13
C PHE A 114 -22.16 1.66 8.58
N GLN A 115 -22.01 2.80 9.25
CA GLN A 115 -22.53 4.06 8.75
C GLN A 115 -21.46 4.87 8.04
N SER A 116 -21.80 5.40 6.88
CA SER A 116 -20.95 6.30 6.10
C SER A 116 -20.58 7.55 6.91
N HIS A 117 -19.31 7.86 6.98
CA HIS A 117 -18.81 9.10 7.60
C HIS A 117 -19.16 10.37 6.79
N ILE A 118 -19.70 10.22 5.57
CA ILE A 118 -20.02 11.32 4.65
C ILE A 118 -21.44 11.81 4.86
N ASP A 119 -22.40 10.87 4.94
CA ASP A 119 -23.84 11.17 4.91
C ASP A 119 -24.67 10.34 5.90
N GLY A 120 -24.01 9.48 6.69
CA GLY A 120 -24.67 8.61 7.68
C GLY A 120 -25.43 7.42 7.08
N SER A 121 -25.43 7.21 5.77
CA SER A 121 -26.08 6.07 5.13
C SER A 121 -25.51 4.75 5.62
N SER A 122 -26.37 3.72 5.76
CA SER A 122 -25.98 2.39 6.21
C SER A 122 -25.50 1.54 5.04
N HIS A 123 -24.35 0.88 5.22
CA HIS A 123 -23.75 -0.02 4.26
C HIS A 123 -23.38 -1.35 4.90
N GLU A 124 -23.39 -2.41 4.11
CA GLU A 124 -22.95 -3.74 4.55
C GLU A 124 -21.81 -4.23 3.64
N LEU A 125 -20.71 -4.67 4.25
CA LEU A 125 -19.64 -5.42 3.59
C LEU A 125 -19.68 -6.87 4.07
N THR A 126 -19.88 -7.80 3.14
CA THR A 126 -19.69 -9.23 3.35
C THR A 126 -18.54 -9.71 2.50
N PRO A 127 -17.90 -10.84 2.81
CA PRO A 127 -16.86 -11.40 1.95
C PRO A 127 -17.27 -11.49 0.48
N GLU A 128 -18.53 -11.89 0.22
CA GLU A 128 -19.07 -12.07 -1.12
C GLU A 128 -19.24 -10.73 -1.85
N ASN A 129 -19.92 -9.76 -1.21
CA ASN A 129 -20.20 -8.51 -1.91
C ASN A 129 -18.94 -7.63 -2.06
N VAL A 130 -17.90 -7.83 -1.24
CA VAL A 130 -16.59 -7.18 -1.41
C VAL A 130 -15.88 -7.70 -2.67
N VAL A 131 -15.93 -9.01 -2.93
CA VAL A 131 -15.41 -9.59 -4.19
C VAL A 131 -16.16 -9.02 -5.39
N GLU A 132 -17.50 -9.00 -5.35
CA GLU A 132 -18.32 -8.44 -6.44
C GLU A 132 -18.06 -6.95 -6.65
N THR A 133 -17.88 -6.19 -5.58
CA THR A 133 -17.56 -4.77 -5.62
C THR A 133 -16.22 -4.52 -6.30
N GLN A 134 -15.20 -5.28 -5.95
CA GLN A 134 -13.88 -5.16 -6.56
C GLN A 134 -13.89 -5.57 -8.04
N ASN A 135 -14.72 -6.53 -8.43
CA ASN A 135 -14.97 -6.86 -9.85
C ASN A 135 -15.61 -5.67 -10.59
N ILE A 136 -16.57 -4.96 -9.97
CA ILE A 136 -17.19 -3.75 -10.54
C ILE A 136 -16.19 -2.61 -10.66
N ILE A 137 -15.33 -2.43 -9.67
CA ILE A 137 -14.24 -1.45 -9.69
C ILE A 137 -13.26 -1.77 -10.84
N GLY A 138 -13.11 -3.04 -11.21
CA GLY A 138 -12.19 -3.51 -12.24
C GLY A 138 -10.77 -3.68 -11.71
N SER A 139 -10.66 -4.22 -10.50
CA SER A 139 -9.38 -4.53 -9.86
C SER A 139 -8.64 -5.62 -10.64
N ASN A 140 -7.32 -5.47 -10.77
CA ASN A 140 -6.46 -6.57 -11.25
C ASN A 140 -6.08 -7.51 -10.11
N ILE A 141 -5.83 -6.95 -8.91
CA ILE A 141 -5.56 -7.73 -7.70
C ILE A 141 -6.55 -7.30 -6.62
N GLN A 142 -7.31 -8.25 -6.08
CA GLN A 142 -8.29 -8.04 -5.01
C GLN A 142 -7.72 -8.48 -3.67
N MET A 143 -8.02 -7.73 -2.60
CA MET A 143 -7.81 -8.19 -1.23
C MET A 143 -9.08 -8.82 -0.67
N VAL A 144 -8.93 -9.85 0.16
CA VAL A 144 -10.05 -10.41 0.93
C VAL A 144 -10.51 -9.43 2.01
N LEU A 145 -11.78 -9.51 2.42
CA LEU A 145 -12.27 -8.79 3.60
C LEU A 145 -11.63 -9.40 4.86
N ASP A 146 -11.10 -8.55 5.71
CA ASP A 146 -10.49 -8.92 6.99
C ASP A 146 -10.94 -8.01 8.11
N GLU A 147 -10.81 -8.47 9.34
CA GLU A 147 -10.94 -7.67 10.54
C GLU A 147 -9.55 -7.25 11.03
N CYS A 148 -9.21 -5.97 10.86
CA CYS A 148 -7.96 -5.42 11.37
C CYS A 148 -8.08 -5.16 12.88
N THR A 149 -7.40 -5.97 13.69
CA THR A 149 -7.40 -5.81 15.15
C THR A 149 -6.70 -4.51 15.55
N PRO A 150 -7.29 -3.67 16.41
CA PRO A 150 -6.60 -2.47 16.91
C PRO A 150 -5.40 -2.85 17.79
N PHE A 151 -4.41 -1.96 17.85
CA PHE A 151 -3.27 -2.13 18.75
C PHE A 151 -3.32 -1.07 19.87
N PRO A 152 -3.07 -1.45 21.15
CA PRO A 152 -2.87 -2.81 21.66
C PRO A 152 -4.17 -3.63 21.72
N SER A 153 -4.05 -4.95 21.64
CA SER A 153 -5.16 -5.91 21.84
C SER A 153 -4.75 -7.04 22.74
N THR A 154 -5.70 -7.70 23.40
CA THR A 154 -5.43 -8.94 24.13
C THR A 154 -5.22 -10.10 23.16
N HIS A 155 -4.51 -11.15 23.61
CA HIS A 155 -4.34 -12.38 22.80
C HIS A 155 -5.69 -12.97 22.37
N ASN A 156 -6.66 -13.06 23.32
CA ASN A 156 -8.00 -13.59 23.05
C ASN A 156 -8.77 -12.76 22.00
N ASP A 157 -8.68 -11.43 22.04
CA ASP A 157 -9.34 -10.58 21.03
C ASP A 157 -8.67 -10.69 19.67
N ALA A 158 -7.33 -10.74 19.63
CA ALA A 158 -6.57 -10.98 18.42
C ALA A 158 -6.89 -12.37 17.80
N GLU A 159 -7.05 -13.41 18.64
CA GLU A 159 -7.43 -14.75 18.17
C GLU A 159 -8.84 -14.78 17.58
N LYS A 160 -9.81 -14.12 18.24
CA LYS A 160 -11.19 -14.02 17.71
C LYS A 160 -11.24 -13.31 16.37
N SER A 161 -10.56 -12.17 16.25
CA SER A 161 -10.47 -11.39 15.03
C SER A 161 -9.78 -12.16 13.91
N MET A 162 -8.68 -12.85 14.21
CA MET A 162 -7.98 -13.72 13.27
C MET A 162 -8.89 -14.84 12.73
N LYS A 163 -9.59 -15.56 13.61
CA LYS A 163 -10.52 -16.63 13.22
C LYS A 163 -11.66 -16.10 12.33
N LEU A 164 -12.20 -14.93 12.65
CA LEU A 164 -13.23 -14.29 11.85
C LEU A 164 -12.71 -13.92 10.45
N SER A 165 -11.49 -13.37 10.38
CA SER A 165 -10.83 -13.03 9.11
C SER A 165 -10.60 -14.28 8.24
N LEU A 166 -10.25 -15.42 8.83
CA LEU A 166 -10.09 -16.70 8.14
C LEU A 166 -11.44 -17.24 7.61
N GLU A 167 -12.51 -17.20 8.43
CA GLU A 167 -13.87 -17.57 7.97
C GLU A 167 -14.32 -16.69 6.78
N TRP A 168 -14.00 -15.41 6.80
CA TRP A 168 -14.30 -14.48 5.71
C TRP A 168 -13.42 -14.72 4.48
N ALA A 169 -12.13 -15.02 4.67
CA ALA A 169 -11.19 -15.29 3.59
C ALA A 169 -11.60 -16.52 2.77
N GLU A 170 -12.04 -17.60 3.42
CA GLU A 170 -12.53 -18.80 2.75
C GLU A 170 -13.78 -18.51 1.90
N ARG A 171 -14.76 -17.76 2.45
CA ARG A 171 -15.97 -17.36 1.74
C ARG A 171 -15.66 -16.44 0.55
N ALA A 172 -14.75 -15.48 0.74
CA ALA A 172 -14.28 -14.59 -0.33
C ALA A 172 -13.60 -15.39 -1.46
N ARG A 173 -12.75 -16.36 -1.11
CA ARG A 173 -12.06 -17.22 -2.09
C ARG A 173 -13.06 -18.05 -2.90
N ASN A 174 -14.01 -18.67 -2.24
CA ASN A 174 -15.07 -19.43 -2.90
C ASN A 174 -15.86 -18.56 -3.88
N THR A 175 -16.24 -17.35 -3.48
CA THR A 175 -16.95 -16.40 -4.33
C THR A 175 -16.10 -15.98 -5.53
N TYR A 176 -14.82 -15.68 -5.30
CA TYR A 176 -13.88 -15.29 -6.35
C TYR A 176 -13.71 -16.40 -7.40
N LEU A 177 -13.51 -17.64 -6.98
CA LEU A 177 -13.31 -18.77 -7.87
C LEU A 177 -14.56 -19.05 -8.74
N ASN A 178 -15.75 -18.81 -8.21
CA ASN A 178 -17.02 -18.97 -8.90
C ASN A 178 -17.44 -17.76 -9.77
N SER A 179 -16.71 -16.64 -9.68
CA SER A 179 -17.02 -15.41 -10.44
C SER A 179 -16.57 -15.56 -11.90
N LYS A 180 -17.49 -15.28 -12.85
CA LYS A 180 -17.20 -15.33 -14.28
C LYS A 180 -16.23 -14.25 -14.76
N ASN A 181 -16.36 -13.04 -14.18
CA ASN A 181 -15.54 -11.85 -14.51
C ASN A 181 -14.66 -11.48 -13.33
N ARG A 182 -13.86 -12.43 -12.86
CA ARG A 182 -12.94 -12.20 -11.74
C ARG A 182 -11.72 -11.40 -12.17
N SER A 183 -11.10 -10.71 -11.22
CA SER A 183 -9.79 -10.07 -11.37
C SER A 183 -8.70 -11.09 -11.73
N ASP A 184 -7.51 -10.58 -12.06
CA ASP A 184 -6.36 -11.45 -12.38
C ASP A 184 -5.94 -12.30 -11.17
N ALA A 185 -5.99 -11.72 -9.94
CA ALA A 185 -5.59 -12.39 -8.72
C ALA A 185 -6.42 -11.95 -7.50
N GLN A 186 -6.43 -12.81 -6.47
CA GLN A 186 -6.95 -12.53 -5.14
C GLN A 186 -5.90 -12.85 -4.09
N PHE A 187 -5.64 -11.91 -3.15
CA PHE A 187 -4.66 -12.08 -2.09
C PHE A 187 -5.34 -12.31 -0.74
N GLY A 188 -4.83 -13.32 -0.01
CA GLY A 188 -5.18 -13.58 1.38
C GLY A 188 -4.44 -12.64 2.33
N ILE A 189 -4.98 -12.44 3.53
CA ILE A 189 -4.39 -11.57 4.56
C ILE A 189 -4.13 -12.37 5.82
N VAL A 190 -2.86 -12.42 6.25
CA VAL A 190 -2.45 -13.01 7.52
C VAL A 190 -2.64 -11.99 8.63
N GLN A 191 -3.48 -12.33 9.63
CA GLN A 191 -3.75 -11.53 10.82
C GLN A 191 -3.12 -12.18 12.06
N GLY A 192 -3.34 -11.65 13.26
CA GLY A 192 -2.82 -12.21 14.53
C GLY A 192 -2.14 -11.18 15.44
N SER A 193 -2.33 -9.87 15.15
CA SER A 193 -1.69 -8.78 15.93
C SER A 193 -0.17 -8.97 16.04
N THR A 194 0.39 -8.87 17.24
CA THR A 194 1.83 -9.08 17.51
C THR A 194 2.12 -10.43 18.17
N TYR A 195 1.20 -11.39 18.13
CA TYR A 195 1.33 -12.69 18.76
C TYR A 195 1.85 -13.73 17.75
N GLU A 196 3.02 -14.31 18.05
CA GLU A 196 3.72 -15.22 17.16
C GLU A 196 2.90 -16.48 16.82
N ASP A 197 2.34 -17.13 17.84
CA ASP A 197 1.49 -18.31 17.69
C ASP A 197 0.27 -18.06 16.79
N LEU A 198 -0.38 -16.89 16.94
CA LEU A 198 -1.53 -16.50 16.11
C LEU A 198 -1.10 -16.21 14.67
N ARG A 199 0.06 -15.56 14.46
CA ARG A 199 0.60 -15.28 13.13
C ARG A 199 0.94 -16.54 12.36
N ILE A 200 1.61 -17.48 13.02
CA ILE A 200 1.96 -18.80 12.44
C ILE A 200 0.67 -19.53 12.04
N LYS A 201 -0.27 -19.67 12.97
CA LYS A 201 -1.55 -20.31 12.71
C LYS A 201 -2.33 -19.64 11.58
N SER A 202 -2.40 -18.32 11.60
CA SER A 202 -3.08 -17.54 10.54
C SER A 202 -2.41 -17.76 9.18
N ALA A 203 -1.08 -17.79 9.11
CA ALA A 203 -0.35 -18.03 7.87
C ALA A 203 -0.66 -19.43 7.33
N GLU A 204 -0.57 -20.48 8.16
CA GLU A 204 -0.88 -21.86 7.77
C GLU A 204 -2.31 -22.00 7.22
N GLU A 205 -3.30 -21.48 7.95
CA GLU A 205 -4.71 -21.57 7.53
C GLU A 205 -4.99 -20.72 6.26
N THR A 206 -4.37 -19.54 6.13
CA THR A 206 -4.52 -18.73 4.92
C THR A 206 -3.87 -19.38 3.69
N ILE A 207 -2.72 -20.05 3.87
CA ILE A 207 -2.04 -20.80 2.81
C ILE A 207 -2.89 -21.98 2.36
N ASN A 208 -3.54 -22.70 3.28
CA ASN A 208 -4.41 -23.83 2.98
C ASN A 208 -5.64 -23.43 2.12
N ILE A 209 -6.10 -22.17 2.19
CA ILE A 209 -7.16 -21.64 1.31
C ILE A 209 -6.66 -21.45 -0.15
N ASP A 210 -5.36 -21.38 -0.36
CA ASP A 210 -4.66 -21.24 -1.64
C ASP A 210 -5.00 -19.94 -2.41
N PHE A 211 -4.42 -18.84 -1.97
CA PHE A 211 -4.50 -17.55 -2.66
C PHE A 211 -3.41 -17.38 -3.72
N ASP A 212 -3.60 -16.39 -4.62
CA ASP A 212 -2.64 -16.05 -5.65
C ASP A 212 -1.44 -15.25 -5.11
N GLY A 213 -1.57 -14.66 -3.92
CA GLY A 213 -0.54 -13.97 -3.15
C GLY A 213 -0.99 -13.78 -1.70
N TYR A 214 -0.09 -13.32 -0.84
CA TYR A 214 -0.32 -13.21 0.60
C TYR A 214 0.10 -11.85 1.13
N ALA A 215 -0.75 -11.26 1.96
CA ALA A 215 -0.46 -10.02 2.65
C ALA A 215 -0.28 -10.25 4.14
N VAL A 216 0.58 -9.44 4.76
CA VAL A 216 0.70 -9.30 6.21
C VAL A 216 -0.10 -8.06 6.61
N GLY A 217 -1.25 -8.28 7.25
CA GLY A 217 -2.14 -7.23 7.72
C GLY A 217 -1.97 -6.93 9.22
N GLY A 218 -2.69 -5.91 9.73
CA GLY A 218 -2.72 -5.58 11.15
C GLY A 218 -1.40 -5.08 11.72
N LEU A 219 -0.53 -4.52 10.88
CA LEU A 219 0.69 -3.79 11.24
C LEU A 219 0.59 -2.33 10.84
N ALA A 220 1.53 -1.48 11.29
CA ALA A 220 1.49 -0.02 11.16
C ALA A 220 0.22 0.60 11.79
N VAL A 221 -0.31 0.00 12.85
CA VAL A 221 -1.47 0.43 13.61
C VAL A 221 -1.12 0.97 15.02
N GLY A 222 0.20 1.20 15.28
CA GLY A 222 0.70 1.78 16.53
C GLY A 222 1.68 0.90 17.31
N GLU A 223 2.04 -0.27 16.82
CA GLU A 223 2.95 -1.23 17.48
C GLU A 223 4.42 -0.77 17.52
N GLY A 224 4.79 0.12 16.61
CA GLY A 224 6.17 0.61 16.44
C GLY A 224 7.04 -0.29 15.58
N HIS A 225 8.22 0.25 15.19
CA HIS A 225 9.14 -0.36 14.24
C HIS A 225 9.61 -1.74 14.67
N ASP A 226 10.17 -1.87 15.89
CA ASP A 226 10.81 -3.10 16.36
C ASP A 226 9.83 -4.27 16.42
N LYS A 227 8.61 -4.02 16.89
CA LYS A 227 7.57 -5.05 16.95
C LYS A 227 7.11 -5.46 15.55
N MET A 228 6.98 -4.50 14.63
CA MET A 228 6.65 -4.79 13.24
C MET A 228 7.70 -5.72 12.63
N ILE A 229 8.99 -5.43 12.75
CA ILE A 229 10.07 -6.27 12.22
C ILE A 229 10.06 -7.64 12.90
N LYS A 230 9.87 -7.70 14.23
CA LYS A 230 9.74 -8.97 14.93
C LYS A 230 8.60 -9.82 14.37
N VAL A 231 7.44 -9.22 14.07
CA VAL A 231 6.31 -9.92 13.45
C VAL A 231 6.68 -10.45 12.07
N LEU A 232 7.37 -9.67 11.24
CA LEU A 232 7.80 -10.12 9.93
C LEU A 232 8.77 -11.31 10.01
N ASN A 233 9.67 -11.33 11.00
CA ASN A 233 10.68 -12.38 11.18
C ASN A 233 10.07 -13.78 11.35
N TYR A 234 8.91 -13.91 11.97
CA TYR A 234 8.26 -15.22 12.14
C TYR A 234 7.07 -15.44 11.18
N THR A 235 6.52 -14.40 10.57
CA THR A 235 5.39 -14.53 9.65
C THR A 235 5.85 -14.78 8.21
N VAL A 236 6.81 -13.99 7.71
CA VAL A 236 7.23 -14.04 6.30
C VAL A 236 7.84 -15.38 5.89
N PRO A 237 8.66 -16.07 6.74
CA PRO A 237 9.18 -17.39 6.39
C PRO A 237 8.12 -18.47 6.20
N MET A 238 6.89 -18.28 6.72
CA MET A 238 5.77 -19.19 6.50
C MET A 238 5.17 -19.06 5.09
N LEU A 239 5.32 -17.87 4.45
CA LEU A 239 4.69 -17.59 3.18
C LEU A 239 5.45 -18.21 2.00
N PRO A 240 4.77 -18.83 1.00
CA PRO A 240 5.40 -19.49 -0.12
C PRO A 240 6.32 -18.56 -0.93
N ASP A 241 7.46 -19.10 -1.39
CA ASP A 241 8.46 -18.33 -2.14
C ASP A 241 7.98 -17.94 -3.55
N GLU A 242 7.14 -18.78 -4.16
CA GLU A 242 6.57 -18.56 -5.49
C GLU A 242 5.38 -17.61 -5.51
N LYS A 243 4.97 -17.08 -4.36
CA LYS A 243 3.85 -16.13 -4.23
C LYS A 243 4.36 -14.74 -3.84
N VAL A 244 3.61 -13.72 -4.23
CA VAL A 244 3.86 -12.32 -3.83
C VAL A 244 3.57 -12.14 -2.35
N ARG A 245 4.45 -11.41 -1.66
CA ARG A 245 4.32 -11.03 -0.24
C ARG A 245 4.11 -9.53 -0.11
N TYR A 246 2.98 -9.15 0.43
CA TYR A 246 2.54 -7.77 0.53
C TYR A 246 2.48 -7.31 1.99
N LEU A 247 3.16 -6.22 2.34
CA LEU A 247 3.04 -5.57 3.64
C LEU A 247 2.15 -4.33 3.52
N MET A 248 0.95 -4.42 4.11
CA MET A 248 -0.10 -3.41 3.95
C MET A 248 0.14 -2.15 4.78
N GLY A 249 -0.07 -0.97 4.17
CA GLY A 249 -0.10 0.31 4.87
C GLY A 249 1.25 0.84 5.36
N VAL A 250 2.35 0.20 5.03
CA VAL A 250 3.70 0.57 5.46
C VAL A 250 4.40 1.44 4.43
N GLY A 251 4.85 2.64 4.86
CA GLY A 251 5.39 3.61 3.92
C GLY A 251 6.56 4.46 4.40
N ARG A 252 7.06 4.32 5.63
CA ARG A 252 8.31 4.98 6.01
C ARG A 252 9.48 4.26 5.35
N PRO A 253 10.44 4.99 4.71
CA PRO A 253 11.55 4.35 3.99
C PRO A 253 12.35 3.36 4.87
N GLU A 254 12.52 3.67 6.16
CA GLU A 254 13.20 2.81 7.14
C GLU A 254 12.45 1.48 7.33
N ASN A 255 11.13 1.54 7.39
CA ASN A 255 10.29 0.34 7.52
C ASN A 255 10.28 -0.50 6.23
N ILE A 256 10.29 0.16 5.07
CA ILE A 256 10.30 -0.50 3.76
C ILE A 256 11.60 -1.28 3.57
N ILE A 257 12.77 -0.67 3.83
CA ILE A 257 14.05 -1.33 3.61
C ILE A 257 14.23 -2.54 4.55
N GLU A 258 13.79 -2.43 5.80
CA GLU A 258 13.80 -3.55 6.75
C GLU A 258 12.82 -4.66 6.35
N ALA A 259 11.62 -4.31 5.93
CA ALA A 259 10.64 -5.31 5.47
C ALA A 259 11.10 -6.04 4.19
N ILE A 260 11.79 -5.35 3.28
CA ILE A 260 12.43 -5.97 2.11
C ILE A 260 13.54 -6.91 2.56
N SER A 261 14.32 -6.55 3.60
CA SER A 261 15.31 -7.47 4.21
C SER A 261 14.69 -8.76 4.70
N GLU A 262 13.40 -8.74 5.08
CA GLU A 262 12.65 -9.94 5.52
C GLU A 262 11.92 -10.65 4.38
N GLY A 263 11.98 -10.14 3.14
CA GLY A 263 11.43 -10.80 1.95
C GLY A 263 10.05 -10.33 1.52
N ILE A 264 9.65 -9.11 1.86
CA ILE A 264 8.43 -8.46 1.36
C ILE A 264 8.66 -7.90 -0.06
N ASP A 265 7.65 -8.02 -0.92
CA ASP A 265 7.71 -7.62 -2.33
C ASP A 265 6.99 -6.32 -2.64
N ILE A 266 5.83 -6.07 -2.03
CA ILE A 266 5.02 -4.88 -2.37
C ILE A 266 4.51 -4.17 -1.13
N PHE A 267 4.32 -2.85 -1.28
CA PHE A 267 3.92 -1.91 -0.23
C PHE A 267 2.93 -0.91 -0.78
N ASP A 268 2.10 -0.37 0.10
CA ASP A 268 1.29 0.82 -0.13
C ASP A 268 1.34 1.75 1.07
N CYS A 269 1.26 3.03 0.84
CA CYS A 269 0.96 3.99 1.90
C CYS A 269 0.57 5.37 1.35
N VAL A 270 -0.21 6.11 2.10
CA VAL A 270 -0.53 7.52 1.81
C VAL A 270 0.59 8.49 2.21
N ILE A 271 1.63 8.01 2.91
CA ILE A 271 2.72 8.83 3.47
C ILE A 271 3.32 9.78 2.43
N PRO A 272 3.73 9.37 1.21
CA PRO A 272 4.39 10.29 0.29
C PRO A 272 3.57 11.55 0.00
N THR A 273 2.28 11.39 -0.26
CA THR A 273 1.39 12.52 -0.56
C THR A 273 0.85 13.19 0.68
N ARG A 274 0.62 12.45 1.79
CA ARG A 274 0.18 13.03 3.06
C ARG A 274 1.25 13.94 3.63
N GLU A 275 2.48 13.47 3.74
CA GLU A 275 3.61 14.25 4.24
C GLU A 275 3.93 15.42 3.29
N GLY A 276 3.85 15.21 1.97
CA GLY A 276 4.00 16.27 0.98
C GLY A 276 3.03 17.44 1.20
N ARG A 277 1.74 17.15 1.43
CA ARG A 277 0.75 18.19 1.75
C ARG A 277 0.98 18.87 3.11
N HIS A 278 1.76 18.24 3.99
CA HIS A 278 2.15 18.80 5.27
C HIS A 278 3.54 19.46 5.26
N GLY A 279 4.15 19.61 4.08
CA GLY A 279 5.41 20.33 3.92
C GLY A 279 6.66 19.49 4.18
N HIS A 280 6.56 18.16 4.21
CA HIS A 280 7.69 17.26 4.39
C HIS A 280 8.12 16.64 3.06
N ALA A 281 9.37 16.88 2.66
CA ALA A 281 9.99 16.33 1.44
C ALA A 281 11.02 15.27 1.80
N TYR A 282 10.94 14.09 1.16
CA TYR A 282 11.88 13.00 1.34
C TYR A 282 13.09 13.17 0.41
N CYS A 283 14.29 13.12 0.97
CA CYS A 283 15.56 13.19 0.24
C CYS A 283 16.47 12.02 0.66
N LYS A 284 17.55 11.80 -0.07
CA LYS A 284 18.55 10.77 0.29
C LYS A 284 19.14 11.00 1.68
N SER A 285 19.36 12.24 2.06
CA SER A 285 19.88 12.65 3.38
C SER A 285 18.80 12.70 4.48
N GLY A 286 17.56 12.27 4.25
CA GLY A 286 16.50 12.31 5.26
C GLY A 286 15.27 13.11 4.81
N THR A 287 14.58 13.73 5.76
CA THR A 287 13.32 14.43 5.50
C THR A 287 13.47 15.92 5.77
N LEU A 288 13.20 16.77 4.77
CA LEU A 288 13.16 18.21 4.91
C LEU A 288 11.78 18.66 5.38
N ASN A 289 11.70 19.39 6.49
CA ASN A 289 10.46 20.05 6.89
C ASN A 289 10.44 21.50 6.37
N LEU A 290 9.83 21.69 5.21
CA LEU A 290 9.79 22.99 4.49
C LEU A 290 9.00 24.07 5.23
N LYS A 291 8.42 23.79 6.41
CA LYS A 291 7.83 24.80 7.30
C LYS A 291 8.89 25.55 8.13
N ASN A 292 10.08 24.98 8.27
CA ASN A 292 11.15 25.55 9.07
C ASN A 292 11.70 26.83 8.44
N LYS A 293 11.91 27.86 9.26
CA LYS A 293 12.39 29.19 8.83
C LYS A 293 13.73 29.14 8.10
N ILE A 294 14.55 28.14 8.36
CA ILE A 294 15.85 27.95 7.70
C ILE A 294 15.75 27.87 6.17
N PHE A 295 14.57 27.53 5.64
CA PHE A 295 14.34 27.42 4.19
C PHE A 295 13.82 28.72 3.55
N GLU A 296 13.57 29.80 4.32
CA GLU A 296 12.94 31.03 3.83
C GLU A 296 13.70 31.63 2.64
N ASP A 297 15.03 31.65 2.70
CA ASP A 297 15.92 32.19 1.66
C ASP A 297 16.73 31.11 0.93
N ASP A 298 16.37 29.80 1.09
CA ASP A 298 17.10 28.71 0.49
C ASP A 298 16.82 28.62 -1.01
N LYS A 299 17.84 28.94 -1.82
CA LYS A 299 17.79 28.94 -3.29
C LYS A 299 17.93 27.53 -3.89
N LYS A 300 18.30 26.51 -3.11
CA LYS A 300 18.47 25.15 -3.57
C LYS A 300 17.12 24.50 -3.94
N PRO A 301 17.08 23.61 -4.93
CA PRO A 301 15.90 22.79 -5.21
C PRO A 301 15.71 21.70 -4.15
N LEU A 302 14.61 20.96 -4.22
CA LEU A 302 14.38 19.82 -3.33
C LEU A 302 15.46 18.74 -3.50
N ASP A 303 15.84 18.44 -4.75
CA ASP A 303 16.90 17.50 -5.09
C ASP A 303 17.66 17.98 -6.34
N GLU A 304 18.93 18.37 -6.13
CA GLU A 304 19.81 18.88 -7.19
C GLU A 304 20.17 17.81 -8.23
N ASN A 305 20.20 16.54 -7.83
CA ASN A 305 20.58 15.40 -8.64
C ASN A 305 19.41 14.77 -9.42
N SER A 306 18.19 15.21 -9.13
CA SER A 306 16.99 14.70 -9.80
C SER A 306 16.81 15.33 -11.18
N ASN A 307 16.40 14.53 -12.17
CA ASN A 307 15.96 15.02 -13.48
C ASN A 307 14.45 15.32 -13.50
N PHE A 308 13.71 14.99 -12.45
CA PHE A 308 12.29 15.21 -12.37
C PHE A 308 11.98 16.69 -12.09
N SER A 309 11.11 17.28 -12.92
CA SER A 309 10.86 18.73 -12.92
C SER A 309 10.41 19.26 -11.56
N PHE A 310 9.52 18.56 -10.84
CA PHE A 310 9.05 18.96 -9.52
C PHE A 310 10.13 18.90 -8.44
N SER A 311 11.17 18.11 -8.61
CA SER A 311 12.30 18.02 -7.68
C SER A 311 13.34 19.12 -7.89
N LYS A 312 13.49 19.62 -9.14
CA LYS A 312 14.59 20.49 -9.55
C LYS A 312 14.22 21.93 -9.84
N ARG A 313 12.98 22.17 -10.31
CA ARG A 313 12.58 23.48 -10.85
C ARG A 313 12.42 24.57 -9.78
N TYR A 314 11.88 24.23 -8.63
CA TYR A 314 11.48 25.19 -7.61
C TYR A 314 12.48 25.22 -6.46
N SER A 315 12.83 26.44 -5.97
CA SER A 315 13.67 26.58 -4.79
C SER A 315 12.92 26.17 -3.51
N ARG A 316 13.66 25.70 -2.51
CA ARG A 316 13.12 25.39 -1.18
C ARG A 316 12.46 26.62 -0.56
N GLY A 317 13.04 27.82 -0.76
CA GLY A 317 12.46 29.09 -0.29
C GLY A 317 11.10 29.37 -0.92
N TYR A 318 10.94 29.18 -2.22
CA TYR A 318 9.63 29.32 -2.86
C TYR A 318 8.61 28.32 -2.33
N ILE A 319 8.99 27.05 -2.17
CA ILE A 319 8.14 26.01 -1.62
C ILE A 319 7.79 26.32 -0.15
N HIS A 320 8.75 26.78 0.65
CA HIS A 320 8.51 27.26 2.02
C HIS A 320 7.42 28.34 2.03
N HIS A 321 7.54 29.35 1.16
CA HIS A 321 6.53 30.41 1.01
C HIS A 321 5.15 29.83 0.71
N LEU A 322 5.04 28.94 -0.28
CA LEU A 322 3.77 28.31 -0.64
C LEU A 322 3.12 27.56 0.54
N ILE A 323 3.92 26.77 1.29
CA ILE A 323 3.44 26.02 2.46
C ILE A 323 2.98 26.97 3.57
N LYS A 324 3.74 28.04 3.86
CA LYS A 324 3.37 29.05 4.86
C LYS A 324 2.10 29.80 4.47
N SER A 325 1.95 30.11 3.19
CA SER A 325 0.77 30.79 2.62
C SER A 325 -0.43 29.84 2.42
N LYS A 326 -0.27 28.54 2.73
CA LYS A 326 -1.29 27.47 2.52
C LYS A 326 -1.73 27.35 1.06
N GLU A 327 -0.84 27.68 0.11
CA GLU A 327 -1.11 27.51 -1.31
C GLU A 327 -1.08 26.01 -1.68
N PRO A 328 -2.14 25.48 -2.34
CA PRO A 328 -2.22 24.06 -2.71
C PRO A 328 -1.04 23.58 -3.57
N LEU A 329 -0.45 24.47 -4.36
CA LEU A 329 0.70 24.20 -5.23
C LEU A 329 1.91 23.68 -4.42
N GLY A 330 2.15 24.21 -3.21
CA GLY A 330 3.25 23.74 -2.35
C GLY A 330 3.13 22.26 -2.02
N GLY A 331 1.94 21.85 -1.58
CA GLY A 331 1.64 20.45 -1.29
C GLY A 331 1.69 19.53 -2.51
N LEU A 332 1.27 20.04 -3.69
CA LEU A 332 1.36 19.32 -4.96
C LEU A 332 2.83 19.07 -5.35
N ILE A 333 3.67 20.10 -5.35
CA ILE A 333 5.09 20.00 -5.71
C ILE A 333 5.79 18.95 -4.83
N ILE A 334 5.60 19.04 -3.51
CA ILE A 334 6.25 18.10 -2.59
C ILE A 334 5.67 16.69 -2.74
N SER A 335 4.37 16.53 -2.98
CA SER A 335 3.76 15.20 -3.20
C SER A 335 4.33 14.53 -4.46
N CYS A 336 4.45 15.26 -5.57
CA CYS A 336 5.06 14.76 -6.80
C CYS A 336 6.54 14.39 -6.58
N HIS A 337 7.30 15.26 -5.89
CA HIS A 337 8.69 14.99 -5.51
C HIS A 337 8.82 13.72 -4.67
N ASN A 338 7.99 13.58 -3.61
CA ASN A 338 8.03 12.41 -2.74
C ASN A 338 7.71 11.12 -3.49
N LEU A 339 6.72 11.14 -4.37
CA LEU A 339 6.41 9.97 -5.21
C LEU A 339 7.59 9.60 -6.11
N ASN A 340 8.26 10.59 -6.73
CA ASN A 340 9.47 10.34 -7.51
C ASN A 340 10.61 9.77 -6.65
N TYR A 341 10.80 10.29 -5.42
CA TYR A 341 11.76 9.74 -4.46
C TYR A 341 11.48 8.26 -4.17
N TYR A 342 10.22 7.91 -3.85
CA TYR A 342 9.85 6.51 -3.55
C TYR A 342 10.06 5.58 -4.75
N LYS A 343 9.74 6.04 -5.96
CA LYS A 343 9.98 5.24 -7.19
C LYS A 343 11.48 4.99 -7.40
N ASN A 344 12.31 6.01 -7.24
CA ASN A 344 13.77 5.88 -7.34
C ASN A 344 14.34 5.00 -6.23
N PHE A 345 13.87 5.17 -4.99
CA PHE A 345 14.27 4.33 -3.85
C PHE A 345 14.00 2.85 -4.12
N MET A 346 12.81 2.51 -4.66
CA MET A 346 12.50 1.13 -5.04
C MET A 346 13.34 0.63 -6.23
N ASN A 347 13.70 1.50 -7.16
CA ASN A 347 14.61 1.16 -8.27
C ASN A 347 16.02 0.85 -7.75
N ASP A 348 16.55 1.70 -6.87
CA ASP A 348 17.89 1.54 -6.27
C ASP A 348 17.95 0.24 -5.45
N ILE A 349 16.91 -0.08 -4.67
CA ILE A 349 16.79 -1.35 -3.94
C ILE A 349 16.81 -2.54 -4.89
N ARG A 350 16.03 -2.53 -5.99
CA ARG A 350 16.04 -3.64 -6.95
C ARG A 350 17.42 -3.84 -7.55
N LEU A 351 18.09 -2.77 -7.98
CA LEU A 351 19.45 -2.84 -8.53
C LEU A 351 20.44 -3.40 -7.50
N SER A 352 20.34 -3.00 -6.24
CA SER A 352 21.24 -3.53 -5.20
C SER A 352 21.03 -5.02 -4.93
N ILE A 353 19.78 -5.51 -4.97
CA ILE A 353 19.48 -6.94 -4.85
C ILE A 353 20.00 -7.71 -6.08
N GLU A 354 19.78 -7.19 -7.29
CA GLU A 354 20.24 -7.81 -8.54
C GLU A 354 21.76 -7.93 -8.59
N ASN A 355 22.49 -6.97 -7.99
CA ASN A 355 23.95 -6.92 -7.93
C ASN A 355 24.55 -7.56 -6.66
N ASP A 356 23.77 -8.26 -5.82
CA ASP A 356 24.16 -8.86 -4.54
C ASP A 356 24.78 -7.84 -3.54
N SER A 357 24.43 -6.56 -3.63
CA SER A 357 24.94 -5.45 -2.80
C SER A 357 23.89 -4.81 -1.88
N PHE A 358 22.77 -5.50 -1.62
CA PHE A 358 21.66 -4.93 -0.85
C PHE A 358 22.04 -4.56 0.59
N GLU A 359 22.90 -5.36 1.24
CA GLU A 359 23.37 -5.05 2.61
C GLU A 359 24.21 -3.77 2.67
N ASP A 360 25.04 -3.53 1.65
CA ASP A 360 25.85 -2.31 1.58
C ASP A 360 24.95 -1.10 1.26
N PHE A 361 24.00 -1.26 0.34
CA PHE A 361 22.98 -0.24 0.09
C PHE A 361 22.21 0.13 1.35
N LYS A 362 21.84 -0.85 2.19
CA LYS A 362 21.15 -0.64 3.46
C LYS A 362 22.03 0.13 4.46
N LYS A 363 23.32 -0.18 4.58
CA LYS A 363 24.26 0.57 5.43
C LYS A 363 24.38 2.02 4.97
N ASP A 364 24.54 2.26 3.67
CA ASP A 364 24.65 3.58 3.07
C ASP A 364 23.37 4.40 3.29
N PHE A 365 22.20 3.74 3.22
CA PHE A 365 20.91 4.38 3.48
C PHE A 365 20.84 4.95 4.90
N TYR A 366 21.26 4.22 5.92
CA TYR A 366 21.28 4.70 7.30
C TYR A 366 22.39 5.72 7.53
N PHE A 367 23.59 5.48 7.04
CA PHE A 367 24.72 6.41 7.17
C PHE A 367 24.38 7.81 6.64
N ASN A 368 23.75 7.89 5.46
CA ASN A 368 23.36 9.18 4.87
C ASN A 368 22.28 9.93 5.65
N ARG A 369 21.50 9.23 6.50
CA ARG A 369 20.43 9.83 7.31
C ARG A 369 20.87 10.22 8.71
N ASP A 370 21.81 9.48 9.29
CA ASP A 370 22.39 9.78 10.61
C ASP A 370 23.35 10.97 10.55
N SER A 371 23.88 11.29 9.36
CA SER A 371 24.83 12.39 9.11
C SER A 371 24.15 13.74 8.84
N SER A 372 22.81 13.81 8.89
CA SER A 372 21.99 14.99 8.55
C SER A 372 21.22 15.52 9.73
#